data_ccbc16f4603b2376f6332851b0779048
#
_entry.id   ccbc16f4603b2376f6332851b0779048
#
_cell.length_a   1.000
_cell.length_b   1.000
_cell.length_c   1.000
_cell.angle_alpha   90.00
_cell.angle_beta   90.00
_cell.angle_gamma   90.00
#
_symmetry.space_group_name_H-M   'P 1'
#
loop_
_entity.id
_entity.type
_entity.pdbx_description
1 polymer ?
#
loop_
_entity_poly.entity_id
_entity_poly.type
_entity_poly.pdbx_seq_one_letter_code
_entity_poly.pdbx_strand_id
1 'polypeptide(L)'
;VTHRAMELMGDTSTSICWVASDSAKMYCFGRPLNHSSALIELQAALVSNRRRRLEVAREMYQMRFPNEDVSHLTMQQLRGREGSRIRGVYRNESKRTGVEWNGRAYRVDDFSVSDDVNASLSIANSILYGVIHSVVCSLGCSPALGFVHTGHDRSFVYDVADLYKTETAIPVAFDVAASHPANIWAATRSRMREAIHHAHIMERAVHDIQHLLRYSVP
;
A
#
# COMPACT_ATOMS: atom_id res chain seq x y z
N VAL A 1 18.78 -18.22 7.82
CA VAL A 1 18.29 -18.97 6.65
C VAL A 1 19.47 -19.70 6.05
N THR A 2 19.35 -20.99 5.72
CA THR A 2 20.40 -21.81 5.12
C THR A 2 20.39 -21.69 3.59
N HIS A 3 21.52 -21.98 2.91
CA HIS A 3 21.55 -22.03 1.45
C HIS A 3 20.50 -23.01 0.89
N ARG A 4 20.33 -24.18 1.51
CA ARG A 4 19.36 -25.17 1.07
C ARG A 4 17.91 -24.66 1.16
N ALA A 5 17.59 -23.84 2.17
CA ALA A 5 16.28 -23.19 2.24
C ALA A 5 16.07 -22.15 1.14
N MET A 6 17.15 -21.41 0.76
CA MET A 6 17.09 -20.46 -0.35
C MET A 6 16.91 -21.17 -1.70
N GLU A 7 17.62 -22.29 -1.93
CA GLU A 7 17.42 -23.12 -3.13
C GLU A 7 15.97 -23.58 -3.24
N LEU A 8 15.42 -24.16 -2.16
CA LEU A 8 14.03 -24.65 -2.15
C LEU A 8 13.03 -23.54 -2.47
N MET A 9 13.23 -22.34 -1.92
CA MET A 9 12.36 -21.20 -2.21
C MET A 9 12.48 -20.74 -3.66
N GLY A 10 13.68 -20.72 -4.24
CA GLY A 10 13.91 -20.45 -5.64
C GLY A 10 13.21 -21.46 -6.55
N ASP A 11 13.39 -22.75 -6.28
CA ASP A 11 12.80 -23.86 -7.03
C ASP A 11 11.27 -23.88 -6.97
N THR A 12 10.70 -23.42 -5.86
CA THR A 12 9.23 -23.36 -5.66
C THR A 12 8.60 -22.01 -6.05
N SER A 13 9.37 -21.14 -6.71
CA SER A 13 8.91 -19.79 -7.10
C SER A 13 8.41 -18.96 -5.91
N THR A 14 8.98 -19.16 -4.73
CA THR A 14 8.60 -18.46 -3.49
C THR A 14 9.46 -17.24 -3.28
N SER A 15 8.83 -16.08 -3.07
CA SER A 15 9.52 -14.83 -2.69
C SER A 15 9.83 -14.83 -1.19
N ILE A 16 10.92 -14.16 -0.81
CA ILE A 16 11.31 -13.99 0.59
C ILE A 16 11.43 -12.52 0.90
N CYS A 17 10.85 -12.10 2.04
CA CYS A 17 10.99 -10.76 2.54
C CYS A 17 11.60 -10.78 3.95
N TRP A 18 12.71 -10.07 4.14
CA TRP A 18 13.27 -9.81 5.45
C TRP A 18 12.71 -8.50 5.99
N VAL A 19 11.95 -8.61 7.06
CA VAL A 19 11.33 -7.46 7.73
C VAL A 19 11.92 -7.29 9.12
N ALA A 20 11.76 -6.10 9.71
CA ALA A 20 12.14 -5.85 11.09
C ALA A 20 11.38 -6.79 12.06
N SER A 21 11.99 -7.10 13.21
CA SER A 21 11.38 -7.96 14.23
C SER A 21 10.12 -7.33 14.85
N ASP A 22 10.06 -6.02 14.87
CA ASP A 22 9.03 -5.21 15.53
C ASP A 22 8.11 -4.45 14.57
N SER A 23 8.39 -4.48 13.27
CA SER A 23 7.63 -3.73 12.27
C SER A 23 7.60 -4.46 10.92
N ALA A 24 6.75 -4.00 10.00
CA ALA A 24 6.74 -4.48 8.61
C ALA A 24 7.74 -3.73 7.71
N LYS A 25 8.71 -3.01 8.28
CA LYS A 25 9.78 -2.38 7.52
C LYS A 25 10.61 -3.43 6.82
N MET A 26 10.59 -3.44 5.50
CA MET A 26 11.38 -4.36 4.68
C MET A 26 12.82 -3.87 4.57
N TYR A 27 13.77 -4.77 4.80
CA TYR A 27 15.20 -4.51 4.65
C TYR A 27 15.77 -5.14 3.38
N CYS A 28 15.26 -6.32 3.03
CA CYS A 28 15.75 -7.06 1.87
C CYS A 28 14.64 -7.98 1.35
N PHE A 29 14.69 -8.31 0.09
CA PHE A 29 13.84 -9.33 -0.50
C PHE A 29 14.63 -10.19 -1.49
N GLY A 30 14.26 -11.47 -1.57
CA GLY A 30 14.71 -12.40 -2.59
C GLY A 30 13.54 -12.73 -3.52
N ARG A 31 13.79 -12.67 -4.82
CA ARG A 31 12.83 -13.09 -5.84
C ARG A 31 13.11 -14.52 -6.27
N PRO A 32 12.07 -15.29 -6.63
CA PRO A 32 12.27 -16.51 -7.39
C PRO A 32 12.88 -16.16 -8.76
N LEU A 33 13.47 -17.15 -9.43
CA LEU A 33 13.93 -17.00 -10.79
C LEU A 33 12.73 -16.67 -11.69
N ASN A 34 12.61 -15.39 -12.04
CA ASN A 34 11.57 -14.92 -12.96
C ASN A 34 12.20 -14.70 -14.33
N HIS A 35 11.68 -15.40 -15.32
CA HIS A 35 12.20 -15.35 -16.69
C HIS A 35 11.53 -14.27 -17.55
N SER A 36 10.58 -13.48 -17.01
CA SER A 36 9.86 -12.44 -17.73
C SER A 36 10.20 -11.03 -17.22
N SER A 37 10.60 -10.14 -18.13
CA SER A 37 10.74 -8.70 -17.90
C SER A 37 9.49 -7.90 -18.31
N ALA A 38 8.44 -8.55 -18.78
CA ALA A 38 7.31 -7.90 -19.43
C ALA A 38 6.65 -6.83 -18.54
N LEU A 39 6.41 -7.11 -17.26
CA LEU A 39 5.75 -6.14 -16.37
C LEU A 39 6.63 -4.91 -16.07
N ILE A 40 7.94 -5.07 -15.86
CA ILE A 40 8.82 -3.93 -15.61
C ILE A 40 9.01 -3.09 -16.88
N GLU A 41 9.02 -3.70 -18.06
CA GLU A 41 9.09 -2.98 -19.34
C GLU A 41 7.82 -2.16 -19.59
N LEU A 42 6.63 -2.75 -19.35
CA LEU A 42 5.34 -2.03 -19.43
C LEU A 42 5.28 -0.88 -18.41
N GLN A 43 5.69 -1.13 -17.16
CA GLN A 43 5.73 -0.12 -16.11
C GLN A 43 6.64 1.06 -16.52
N ALA A 44 7.86 0.77 -16.98
CA ALA A 44 8.81 1.79 -17.42
C ALA A 44 8.27 2.62 -18.60
N ALA A 45 7.69 1.95 -19.60
CA ALA A 45 7.09 2.62 -20.77
C ALA A 45 5.91 3.52 -20.39
N LEU A 46 5.05 3.09 -19.45
CA LEU A 46 3.91 3.88 -18.99
C LEU A 46 4.35 5.07 -18.14
N VAL A 47 5.29 4.88 -17.20
CA VAL A 47 5.78 5.95 -16.31
C VAL A 47 6.56 7.01 -17.07
N SER A 48 7.36 6.63 -18.06
CA SER A 48 8.19 7.54 -18.86
C SER A 48 7.37 8.41 -19.80
N ASN A 49 6.18 8.00 -20.19
CA ASN A 49 5.29 8.76 -21.05
C ASN A 49 4.29 9.58 -20.19
N ARG A 50 4.45 10.91 -20.19
CA ARG A 50 3.63 11.81 -19.35
C ARG A 50 2.12 11.63 -19.53
N ARG A 51 1.66 11.40 -20.76
CA ARG A 51 0.24 11.21 -21.06
C ARG A 51 -0.26 9.87 -20.49
N ARG A 52 0.44 8.77 -20.82
CA ARG A 52 0.08 7.43 -20.36
C ARG A 52 0.17 7.31 -18.82
N ARG A 53 1.16 7.95 -18.23
CA ARG A 53 1.28 8.04 -16.78
C ARG A 53 0.05 8.70 -16.14
N LEU A 54 -0.46 9.79 -16.73
CA LEU A 54 -1.68 10.45 -16.23
C LEU A 54 -2.92 9.56 -16.42
N GLU A 55 -2.99 8.81 -17.52
CA GLU A 55 -4.07 7.84 -17.74
C GLU A 55 -4.11 6.78 -16.63
N VAL A 56 -2.98 6.17 -16.30
CA VAL A 56 -2.88 5.20 -15.18
C VAL A 56 -3.22 5.85 -13.84
N ALA A 57 -2.73 7.06 -13.57
CA ALA A 57 -3.08 7.77 -12.35
C ALA A 57 -4.59 8.02 -12.23
N ARG A 58 -5.26 8.42 -13.31
CA ARG A 58 -6.74 8.59 -13.33
C ARG A 58 -7.45 7.27 -13.02
N GLU A 59 -6.97 6.18 -13.59
CA GLU A 59 -7.53 4.84 -13.35
C GLU A 59 -7.38 4.44 -11.87
N MET A 60 -6.22 4.65 -11.25
CA MET A 60 -6.01 4.46 -9.82
C MET A 60 -6.99 5.27 -8.97
N TYR A 61 -7.23 6.53 -9.34
CA TYR A 61 -8.21 7.37 -8.65
C TYR A 61 -9.65 6.87 -8.86
N GLN A 62 -9.99 6.40 -10.05
CA GLN A 62 -11.31 5.84 -10.36
C GLN A 62 -11.57 4.56 -9.55
N MET A 63 -10.55 3.69 -9.39
CA MET A 63 -10.65 2.49 -8.56
C MET A 63 -10.93 2.83 -7.09
N ARG A 64 -10.31 3.90 -6.57
CA ARG A 64 -10.52 4.35 -5.18
C ARG A 64 -11.84 5.09 -4.97
N PHE A 65 -12.34 5.77 -5.99
CA PHE A 65 -13.50 6.66 -5.93
C PHE A 65 -14.41 6.46 -7.15
N PRO A 66 -15.08 5.30 -7.24
CA PRO A 66 -15.78 4.86 -8.45
C PRO A 66 -16.94 5.78 -8.88
N ASN A 67 -17.49 6.56 -7.94
CA ASN A 67 -18.63 7.43 -8.20
C ASN A 67 -18.25 8.83 -8.74
N GLU A 68 -16.98 9.08 -9.04
CA GLU A 68 -16.51 10.37 -9.51
C GLU A 68 -15.87 10.28 -10.89
N ASP A 69 -16.27 11.18 -11.80
CA ASP A 69 -15.56 11.33 -13.08
C ASP A 69 -14.26 12.10 -12.87
N VAL A 70 -13.15 11.40 -13.09
CA VAL A 70 -11.78 11.93 -13.02
C VAL A 70 -11.10 12.01 -14.39
N SER A 71 -11.78 11.64 -15.46
CA SER A 71 -11.24 11.49 -16.81
C SER A 71 -10.59 12.75 -17.38
N HIS A 72 -11.08 13.92 -16.96
CA HIS A 72 -10.61 15.23 -17.42
C HIS A 72 -9.60 15.92 -16.49
N LEU A 73 -9.33 15.32 -15.30
CA LEU A 73 -8.50 15.95 -14.28
C LEU A 73 -7.00 15.83 -14.58
N THR A 74 -6.28 16.90 -14.31
CA THR A 74 -4.80 16.90 -14.30
C THR A 74 -4.26 16.20 -13.05
N MET A 75 -2.99 15.82 -13.05
CA MET A 75 -2.34 15.23 -11.87
C MET A 75 -2.45 16.11 -10.61
N GLN A 76 -2.31 17.43 -10.77
CA GLN A 76 -2.43 18.38 -9.67
C GLN A 76 -3.84 18.42 -9.10
N GLN A 77 -4.85 18.40 -9.97
CA GLN A 77 -6.26 18.35 -9.56
C GLN A 77 -6.63 17.03 -8.86
N LEU A 78 -6.12 15.90 -9.36
CA LEU A 78 -6.27 14.59 -8.72
C LEU A 78 -5.74 14.63 -7.28
N ARG A 79 -4.50 15.07 -7.08
CA ARG A 79 -3.88 15.19 -5.74
C ARG A 79 -4.65 16.14 -4.81
N GLY A 80 -5.13 17.26 -5.33
CA GLY A 80 -5.94 18.21 -4.56
C GLY A 80 -7.27 17.59 -4.08
N ARG A 81 -7.96 16.86 -4.96
CA ARG A 81 -9.21 16.16 -4.61
C ARG A 81 -8.96 15.03 -3.62
N GLU A 82 -7.88 14.28 -3.76
CA GLU A 82 -7.51 13.21 -2.84
C GLU A 82 -7.45 13.70 -1.40
N GLY A 83 -6.73 14.79 -1.14
CA GLY A 83 -6.62 15.36 0.21
C GLY A 83 -7.98 15.68 0.83
N SER A 84 -8.94 16.18 0.05
CA SER A 84 -10.31 16.44 0.53
C SER A 84 -11.07 15.17 0.85
N ARG A 85 -10.97 14.14 -0.01
CA ARG A 85 -11.64 12.84 0.16
C ARG A 85 -11.12 12.10 1.38
N ILE A 86 -9.81 12.02 1.51
CA ILE A 86 -9.18 11.33 2.65
C ILE A 86 -9.54 12.02 3.98
N ARG A 87 -9.61 13.37 4.01
CA ARG A 87 -10.13 14.08 5.19
C ARG A 87 -11.58 13.70 5.50
N GLY A 88 -12.39 13.45 4.46
CA GLY A 88 -13.76 12.92 4.62
C GLY A 88 -13.78 11.54 5.26
N VAL A 89 -12.92 10.62 4.77
CA VAL A 89 -12.81 9.27 5.32
C VAL A 89 -12.43 9.32 6.81
N TYR A 90 -11.40 10.07 7.19
CA TYR A 90 -10.99 10.21 8.59
C TYR A 90 -12.13 10.76 9.47
N ARG A 91 -12.87 11.77 9.01
CA ARG A 91 -14.02 12.31 9.75
C ARG A 91 -15.14 11.28 9.92
N ASN A 92 -15.40 10.47 8.90
CA ASN A 92 -16.42 9.43 8.98
C ASN A 92 -15.99 8.33 9.96
N GLU A 93 -14.75 7.90 9.94
CA GLU A 93 -14.22 6.92 10.88
C GLU A 93 -14.20 7.45 12.33
N SER A 94 -13.82 8.71 12.53
CA SER A 94 -13.92 9.39 13.83
C SER A 94 -15.35 9.38 14.37
N LYS A 95 -16.34 9.71 13.53
CA LYS A 95 -17.77 9.66 13.92
C LYS A 95 -18.23 8.23 14.20
N ARG A 96 -17.83 7.26 13.39
CA ARG A 96 -18.22 5.85 13.53
C ARG A 96 -17.71 5.23 14.83
N THR A 97 -16.49 5.56 15.22
CA THR A 97 -15.81 4.96 16.37
C THR A 97 -15.90 5.81 17.65
N GLY A 98 -16.24 7.08 17.54
CA GLY A 98 -16.21 8.03 18.65
C GLY A 98 -14.79 8.51 19.00
N VAL A 99 -13.75 8.08 18.25
CA VAL A 99 -12.37 8.50 18.47
C VAL A 99 -12.17 9.91 17.92
N GLU A 100 -11.64 10.81 18.73
CA GLU A 100 -11.32 12.17 18.32
C GLU A 100 -10.24 12.19 17.24
N TRP A 101 -10.45 13.01 16.19
CA TRP A 101 -9.51 13.17 15.10
C TRP A 101 -9.07 14.62 14.93
N ASN A 102 -7.86 14.90 15.37
CA ASN A 102 -7.24 16.25 15.31
C ASN A 102 -6.28 16.44 14.14
N GLY A 103 -6.24 15.46 13.22
CA GLY A 103 -5.37 15.48 12.05
C GLY A 103 -4.21 14.49 12.15
N ARG A 104 -3.49 14.34 11.04
CA ARG A 104 -2.33 13.46 10.96
C ARG A 104 -1.14 14.10 11.67
N ALA A 105 -0.82 13.64 12.88
CA ALA A 105 0.41 13.98 13.58
C ALA A 105 1.48 12.94 13.22
N TYR A 106 2.39 13.30 12.31
CA TYR A 106 3.51 12.44 11.93
C TYR A 106 4.79 12.92 12.61
N ARG A 107 5.26 12.18 13.61
CA ARG A 107 6.61 12.32 14.16
C ARG A 107 7.34 11.01 13.93
N VAL A 108 8.37 11.05 13.10
CA VAL A 108 9.15 9.85 12.69
C VAL A 108 9.91 9.26 13.88
N ASP A 109 10.26 10.08 14.86
CA ASP A 109 11.24 9.75 15.91
C ASP A 109 10.64 9.65 17.32
N ASP A 110 9.35 9.94 17.51
CA ASP A 110 8.74 9.92 18.84
C ASP A 110 7.29 9.43 18.83
N PHE A 111 7.13 8.13 19.03
CA PHE A 111 5.82 7.48 19.16
C PHE A 111 5.14 7.77 20.52
N SER A 112 5.87 8.29 21.51
CA SER A 112 5.35 8.54 22.87
C SER A 112 4.42 9.74 22.95
N VAL A 113 4.42 10.62 21.95
CA VAL A 113 3.59 11.84 21.86
C VAL A 113 2.43 11.69 20.84
N SER A 114 2.36 10.55 20.16
CA SER A 114 1.30 10.27 19.21
C SER A 114 0.08 9.75 19.94
N ASP A 115 -1.11 10.30 19.62
CA ASP A 115 -2.35 9.68 20.07
C ASP A 115 -2.51 8.25 19.49
N ASP A 116 -3.33 7.42 20.14
CA ASP A 116 -3.50 6.01 19.80
C ASP A 116 -3.89 5.80 18.33
N VAL A 117 -4.70 6.67 17.75
CA VAL A 117 -5.12 6.55 16.36
C VAL A 117 -3.97 6.85 15.39
N ASN A 118 -3.14 7.85 15.67
CA ASN A 118 -1.98 8.16 14.84
C ASN A 118 -0.88 7.10 14.95
N ALA A 119 -0.68 6.53 16.14
CA ALA A 119 0.22 5.40 16.34
C ALA A 119 -0.26 4.18 15.54
N SER A 120 -1.53 3.78 15.71
CA SER A 120 -2.12 2.67 14.96
C SER A 120 -2.12 2.89 13.46
N LEU A 121 -2.41 4.10 12.96
CA LEU A 121 -2.31 4.45 11.53
C LEU A 121 -0.88 4.26 10.99
N SER A 122 0.14 4.61 11.76
CA SER A 122 1.54 4.46 11.35
C SER A 122 1.91 2.98 11.23
N ILE A 123 1.49 2.17 12.19
CA ILE A 123 1.69 0.71 12.20
C ILE A 123 0.92 0.06 11.04
N ALA A 124 -0.36 0.39 10.90
CA ALA A 124 -1.23 -0.18 9.86
C ALA A 124 -0.71 0.13 8.45
N ASN A 125 -0.32 1.38 8.18
CA ASN A 125 0.28 1.76 6.91
C ASN A 125 1.61 1.03 6.64
N SER A 126 2.46 0.89 7.66
CA SER A 126 3.73 0.17 7.53
C SER A 126 3.51 -1.30 7.13
N ILE A 127 2.52 -1.95 7.73
CA ILE A 127 2.15 -3.34 7.41
C ILE A 127 1.62 -3.44 5.98
N LEU A 128 0.69 -2.56 5.59
CA LEU A 128 0.14 -2.54 4.23
C LEU A 128 1.24 -2.30 3.19
N TYR A 129 2.14 -1.35 3.44
CA TYR A 129 3.28 -1.11 2.55
C TYR A 129 4.20 -2.32 2.43
N GLY A 130 4.45 -3.06 3.52
CA GLY A 130 5.26 -4.28 3.49
C GLY A 130 4.62 -5.37 2.61
N VAL A 131 3.32 -5.58 2.76
CA VAL A 131 2.56 -6.55 1.95
C VAL A 131 2.55 -6.16 0.47
N ILE A 132 2.21 -4.92 0.14
CA ILE A 132 2.20 -4.44 -1.25
C ILE A 132 3.60 -4.44 -1.85
N HIS A 133 4.63 -4.10 -1.07
CA HIS A 133 6.02 -4.18 -1.54
C HIS A 133 6.39 -5.61 -1.95
N SER A 134 5.98 -6.62 -1.16
CA SER A 134 6.24 -8.02 -1.51
C SER A 134 5.55 -8.42 -2.82
N VAL A 135 4.31 -8.00 -3.05
CA VAL A 135 3.59 -8.26 -4.30
C VAL A 135 4.26 -7.59 -5.49
N VAL A 136 4.59 -6.30 -5.39
CA VAL A 136 5.27 -5.52 -6.45
C VAL A 136 6.58 -6.19 -6.86
N CYS A 137 7.41 -6.60 -5.88
CA CYS A 137 8.66 -7.27 -6.13
C CYS A 137 8.47 -8.67 -6.74
N SER A 138 7.50 -9.44 -6.25
CA SER A 138 7.21 -10.79 -6.76
C SER A 138 6.77 -10.76 -8.23
N LEU A 139 6.01 -9.74 -8.63
CA LEU A 139 5.60 -9.50 -10.01
C LEU A 139 6.76 -9.01 -10.91
N GLY A 140 7.93 -8.70 -10.35
CA GLY A 140 9.05 -8.17 -11.09
C GLY A 140 8.96 -6.69 -11.42
N CYS A 141 7.99 -5.98 -10.85
CA CYS A 141 7.87 -4.53 -10.99
C CYS A 141 8.91 -3.78 -10.16
N SER A 142 9.22 -2.55 -10.55
CA SER A 142 10.06 -1.66 -9.75
C SER A 142 9.24 -0.97 -8.66
N PRO A 143 9.61 -1.07 -7.38
CA PRO A 143 8.99 -0.32 -6.31
C PRO A 143 9.07 1.20 -6.47
N ALA A 144 10.11 1.69 -7.16
CA ALA A 144 10.40 3.11 -7.31
C ALA A 144 9.67 3.82 -8.46
N LEU A 145 9.20 3.08 -9.49
CA LEU A 145 8.56 3.64 -10.66
C LEU A 145 7.06 3.89 -10.43
N GLY A 146 6.73 4.91 -9.64
CA GLY A 146 5.36 5.30 -9.33
C GLY A 146 4.71 6.23 -10.36
N PHE A 147 3.39 6.19 -10.42
CA PHE A 147 2.56 7.01 -11.31
C PHE A 147 2.12 8.32 -10.66
N VAL A 148 1.68 8.26 -9.42
CA VAL A 148 1.23 9.42 -8.61
C VAL A 148 2.38 9.92 -7.74
N HIS A 149 2.95 9.05 -6.91
CA HIS A 149 4.15 9.34 -6.11
C HIS A 149 5.41 9.26 -6.96
N THR A 150 6.39 10.09 -6.67
CA THR A 150 7.69 10.14 -7.39
C THR A 150 8.81 10.57 -6.48
N GLY A 151 10.04 10.17 -6.83
CA GLY A 151 11.24 10.59 -6.12
C GLY A 151 11.54 9.81 -4.85
N HIS A 152 10.84 8.70 -4.61
CA HIS A 152 11.07 7.81 -3.49
C HIS A 152 11.25 6.37 -3.97
N ASP A 153 12.09 5.60 -3.30
CA ASP A 153 12.39 4.18 -3.61
C ASP A 153 11.16 3.26 -3.57
N ARG A 154 10.07 3.69 -2.93
CA ARG A 154 8.80 2.97 -2.80
C ARG A 154 7.61 3.74 -3.40
N SER A 155 7.85 4.60 -4.39
CA SER A 155 6.79 5.41 -5.01
C SER A 155 5.64 4.56 -5.53
N PHE A 156 5.91 3.45 -6.23
CA PHE A 156 4.87 2.56 -6.76
C PHE A 156 4.18 1.74 -5.65
N VAL A 157 4.92 1.37 -4.61
CA VAL A 157 4.33 0.72 -3.43
C VAL A 157 3.28 1.61 -2.78
N TYR A 158 3.56 2.90 -2.64
CA TYR A 158 2.60 3.86 -2.10
C TYR A 158 1.38 4.01 -2.99
N ASP A 159 1.59 4.11 -4.31
CA ASP A 159 0.51 4.22 -5.30
C ASP A 159 -0.46 3.04 -5.18
N VAL A 160 0.05 1.81 -5.15
CA VAL A 160 -0.79 0.60 -5.06
C VAL A 160 -1.41 0.46 -3.67
N ALA A 161 -0.66 0.74 -2.59
CA ALA A 161 -1.20 0.66 -1.23
C ALA A 161 -2.36 1.63 -1.01
N ASP A 162 -2.32 2.80 -1.64
CA ASP A 162 -3.38 3.80 -1.54
C ASP A 162 -4.73 3.31 -2.09
N LEU A 163 -4.75 2.29 -2.93
CA LEU A 163 -5.99 1.66 -3.39
C LEU A 163 -6.77 1.01 -2.23
N TYR A 164 -6.08 0.56 -1.19
CA TYR A 164 -6.65 -0.26 -0.13
C TYR A 164 -6.72 0.40 1.25
N LYS A 165 -6.11 1.58 1.44
CA LYS A 165 -6.04 2.26 2.74
C LYS A 165 -7.40 2.54 3.36
N THR A 166 -8.37 2.92 2.54
CA THR A 166 -9.71 3.31 3.00
C THR A 166 -10.56 2.14 3.48
N GLU A 167 -10.24 0.93 3.03
CA GLU A 167 -10.94 -0.29 3.42
C GLU A 167 -10.17 -1.13 4.46
N THR A 168 -8.88 -0.84 4.70
CA THR A 168 -8.05 -1.61 5.62
C THR A 168 -7.40 -0.75 6.69
N ALA A 169 -6.30 -0.06 6.37
CA ALA A 169 -5.46 0.62 7.35
C ALA A 169 -6.20 1.71 8.15
N ILE A 170 -7.08 2.48 7.50
CA ILE A 170 -7.78 3.57 8.17
C ILE A 170 -8.86 3.03 9.13
N PRO A 171 -9.81 2.19 8.72
CA PRO A 171 -10.80 1.60 9.65
C PRO A 171 -10.15 0.85 10.81
N VAL A 172 -9.16 0.00 10.52
CA VAL A 172 -8.43 -0.76 11.54
C VAL A 172 -7.81 0.16 12.59
N ALA A 173 -7.18 1.26 12.17
CA ALA A 173 -6.54 2.17 13.10
C ALA A 173 -7.53 2.83 14.08
N PHE A 174 -8.69 3.24 13.58
CA PHE A 174 -9.75 3.81 14.41
C PHE A 174 -10.40 2.78 15.32
N ASP A 175 -10.64 1.55 14.85
CA ASP A 175 -11.20 0.46 15.67
C ASP A 175 -10.25 0.06 16.80
N VAL A 176 -8.94 0.00 16.51
CA VAL A 176 -7.92 -0.29 17.53
C VAL A 176 -7.86 0.83 18.55
N ALA A 177 -7.82 2.09 18.13
CA ALA A 177 -7.81 3.22 19.05
C ALA A 177 -9.06 3.24 19.95
N ALA A 178 -10.25 2.97 19.39
CA ALA A 178 -11.50 2.90 20.14
C ALA A 178 -11.53 1.79 21.19
N SER A 179 -10.76 0.71 21.00
CA SER A 179 -10.70 -0.42 21.93
C SER A 179 -9.72 -0.20 23.09
N HIS A 180 -8.93 0.86 23.10
CA HIS A 180 -7.92 1.20 24.12
C HIS A 180 -7.07 -0.01 24.57
N PRO A 181 -6.39 -0.72 23.67
CA PRO A 181 -5.67 -1.93 23.99
C PRO A 181 -4.44 -1.63 24.84
N ALA A 182 -4.07 -2.53 25.74
CA ALA A 182 -2.85 -2.44 26.54
C ALA A 182 -1.57 -2.43 25.66
N ASN A 183 -1.64 -3.03 24.46
CA ASN A 183 -0.55 -3.05 23.49
C ASN A 183 -1.11 -2.74 22.09
N ILE A 184 -0.98 -1.47 21.68
CA ILE A 184 -1.47 -0.96 20.40
C ILE A 184 -0.78 -1.62 19.20
N TRP A 185 0.50 -1.97 19.33
CA TRP A 185 1.26 -2.67 18.29
C TRP A 185 0.70 -4.06 18.01
N ALA A 186 0.53 -4.86 19.06
CA ALA A 186 0.00 -6.21 18.93
C ALA A 186 -1.43 -6.20 18.38
N ALA A 187 -2.27 -5.29 18.91
CA ALA A 187 -3.66 -5.15 18.48
C ALA A 187 -3.74 -4.73 16.99
N THR A 188 -2.99 -3.71 16.57
CA THR A 188 -2.98 -3.24 15.17
C THR A 188 -2.48 -4.34 14.22
N ARG A 189 -1.41 -5.06 14.60
CA ARG A 189 -0.89 -6.16 13.76
C ARG A 189 -1.90 -7.28 13.57
N SER A 190 -2.59 -7.69 14.64
CA SER A 190 -3.62 -8.72 14.55
C SER A 190 -4.76 -8.29 13.63
N ARG A 191 -5.32 -7.11 13.87
CA ARG A 191 -6.43 -6.58 13.09
C ARG A 191 -6.05 -6.35 11.62
N MET A 192 -4.85 -5.84 11.33
CA MET A 192 -4.38 -5.66 9.95
C MET A 192 -4.23 -6.99 9.23
N ARG A 193 -3.70 -8.04 9.89
CA ARG A 193 -3.63 -9.38 9.29
C ARG A 193 -5.00 -9.90 8.90
N GLU A 194 -5.98 -9.76 9.80
CA GLU A 194 -7.36 -10.16 9.56
C GLU A 194 -7.98 -9.37 8.40
N ALA A 195 -7.81 -8.04 8.39
CA ALA A 195 -8.32 -7.17 7.33
C ALA A 195 -7.71 -7.49 5.96
N ILE A 196 -6.40 -7.69 5.88
CA ILE A 196 -5.68 -8.04 4.65
C ILE A 196 -6.17 -9.39 4.10
N HIS A 197 -6.33 -10.38 4.98
CA HIS A 197 -6.82 -11.70 4.59
C HIS A 197 -8.28 -11.67 4.15
N HIS A 198 -9.16 -11.02 4.92
CA HIS A 198 -10.58 -10.93 4.61
C HIS A 198 -10.85 -10.16 3.31
N ALA A 199 -10.10 -9.10 3.05
CA ALA A 199 -10.21 -8.30 1.82
C ALA A 199 -9.43 -8.88 0.64
N HIS A 200 -8.77 -10.04 0.79
CA HIS A 200 -7.97 -10.68 -0.26
C HIS A 200 -6.96 -9.73 -0.92
N ILE A 201 -6.27 -8.91 -0.10
CA ILE A 201 -5.44 -7.81 -0.60
C ILE A 201 -4.30 -8.30 -1.49
N MET A 202 -3.69 -9.43 -1.20
CA MET A 202 -2.55 -9.92 -2.00
C MET A 202 -3.00 -10.34 -3.40
N GLU A 203 -4.08 -11.09 -3.51
CA GLU A 203 -4.65 -11.55 -4.78
C GLU A 203 -5.16 -10.36 -5.60
N ARG A 204 -5.88 -9.45 -4.95
CA ARG A 204 -6.38 -8.23 -5.60
C ARG A 204 -5.24 -7.36 -6.10
N ALA A 205 -4.17 -7.18 -5.30
CA ALA A 205 -3.04 -6.37 -5.70
C ALA A 205 -2.31 -6.93 -6.94
N VAL A 206 -2.20 -8.26 -7.06
CA VAL A 206 -1.69 -8.90 -8.29
C VAL A 206 -2.54 -8.51 -9.49
N HIS A 207 -3.87 -8.72 -9.40
CA HIS A 207 -4.81 -8.41 -10.47
C HIS A 207 -4.80 -6.91 -10.81
N ASP A 208 -4.87 -6.04 -9.81
CA ASP A 208 -4.95 -4.60 -10.00
C ASP A 208 -3.66 -4.03 -10.61
N ILE A 209 -2.48 -4.52 -10.21
CA ILE A 209 -1.19 -4.14 -10.84
C ILE A 209 -1.16 -4.57 -12.30
N GLN A 210 -1.56 -5.82 -12.62
CA GLN A 210 -1.60 -6.31 -13.99
C GLN A 210 -2.56 -5.48 -14.84
N HIS A 211 -3.74 -5.17 -14.32
CA HIS A 211 -4.73 -4.33 -14.97
C HIS A 211 -4.19 -2.91 -15.25
N LEU A 212 -3.64 -2.23 -14.24
CA LEU A 212 -3.07 -0.89 -14.36
C LEU A 212 -1.91 -0.83 -15.36
N LEU A 213 -1.10 -1.87 -15.43
CA LEU A 213 0.00 -1.98 -16.39
C LEU A 213 -0.46 -2.51 -17.75
N ARG A 214 -1.75 -2.84 -17.92
CA ARG A 214 -2.35 -3.39 -19.15
C ARG A 214 -1.65 -4.67 -19.60
N TYR A 215 -1.28 -5.49 -18.61
CA TYR A 215 -0.67 -6.79 -18.85
C TYR A 215 -1.74 -7.84 -19.14
N SER A 216 -1.74 -8.38 -20.35
CA SER A 216 -2.52 -9.57 -20.69
C SER A 216 -1.63 -10.79 -20.47
N VAL A 217 -2.07 -11.72 -19.63
CA VAL A 217 -1.38 -13.01 -19.46
C VAL A 217 -1.43 -13.72 -20.82
N PRO A 218 -0.29 -14.16 -21.38
CA PRO A 218 -0.24 -14.88 -22.66
C PRO A 218 -0.90 -16.24 -22.58
#